data_91fb69706329b9aec336bf61e214c735
#
_entry.id   91fb69706329b9aec336bf61e214c735
#
_cell.length_a   1.000
_cell.length_b   1.000
_cell.length_c   1.000
_cell.angle_alpha   90.00
_cell.angle_beta   90.00
_cell.angle_gamma   90.00
#
_symmetry.space_group_name_H-M   'P 1'
#
loop_
_entity.id
_entity.type
_entity.pdbx_description
1 polymer ?
#
loop_
_entity_poly.entity_id
_entity_poly.type
_entity_poly.pdbx_seq_one_letter_code
_entity_poly.pdbx_strand_id
1 'polypeptide(L)'
;MSDWPDELASIGAIRFARRSSNFAQTVRFYRDLVGLPLYETFEDSYGSNGAIFGLPGSALTFEIVEADGAVPVDHHEQLCLYFPDEQAKQTATARLQAAGVEQVESHPYWEAMGGVTYPDPDGREVVFAPFVFGANEPEGGSPPRSTSENH
;
A
#
# COMPACT_ATOMS: atom_id res chain seq x y z
N MET A 1 -8.13 21.85 9.58
CA MET A 1 -8.34 22.82 8.50
C MET A 1 -7.64 22.38 7.24
N SER A 2 -8.31 22.47 6.14
CA SER A 2 -7.78 22.03 4.86
C SER A 2 -7.17 23.22 4.10
N ASP A 3 -6.01 22.99 3.51
CA ASP A 3 -5.38 23.96 2.62
C ASP A 3 -5.69 23.66 1.15
N TRP A 4 -6.71 22.85 0.93
CA TRP A 4 -7.09 22.44 -0.43
C TRP A 4 -7.78 23.59 -1.16
N PRO A 5 -7.46 23.77 -2.43
CA PRO A 5 -8.31 24.64 -3.27
C PRO A 5 -9.76 24.12 -3.26
N ASP A 6 -10.71 25.04 -3.30
CA ASP A 6 -12.12 24.68 -3.21
C ASP A 6 -12.57 23.68 -4.28
N GLU A 7 -12.04 23.82 -5.50
CA GLU A 7 -12.39 22.92 -6.60
C GLU A 7 -11.95 21.47 -6.34
N LEU A 8 -10.91 21.25 -5.53
CA LEU A 8 -10.45 19.89 -5.22
C LEU A 8 -11.34 19.23 -4.18
N ALA A 9 -12.13 20.00 -3.44
CA ALA A 9 -13.05 19.42 -2.45
C ALA A 9 -14.15 18.59 -3.12
N SER A 10 -14.34 18.74 -4.43
CA SER A 10 -15.34 17.95 -5.16
C SER A 10 -14.84 16.61 -5.65
N ILE A 11 -13.57 16.27 -5.40
CA ILE A 11 -13.06 14.93 -5.75
C ILE A 11 -13.80 13.89 -4.91
N GLY A 12 -14.58 13.03 -5.59
CA GLY A 12 -15.41 12.06 -4.89
C GLY A 12 -14.73 10.74 -4.60
N ALA A 13 -13.69 10.41 -5.36
CA ALA A 13 -12.94 9.15 -5.19
C ALA A 13 -11.58 9.29 -5.84
N ILE A 14 -10.65 8.44 -5.42
CA ILE A 14 -9.30 8.44 -5.96
C ILE A 14 -8.95 7.01 -6.32
N ARG A 15 -8.37 6.82 -7.49
CA ARG A 15 -7.85 5.52 -7.90
C ARG A 15 -6.42 5.69 -8.38
N PHE A 16 -5.57 4.75 -7.98
CA PHE A 16 -4.29 4.64 -8.63
C PHE A 16 -4.14 3.21 -9.13
N ALA A 17 -3.36 3.05 -10.20
CA ALA A 17 -3.22 1.77 -10.85
C ALA A 17 -1.75 1.49 -11.09
N ARG A 18 -1.41 0.20 -11.13
CA ARG A 18 -0.08 -0.21 -11.53
C ARG A 18 -0.15 -1.56 -12.26
N ARG A 19 0.87 -1.81 -13.05
CA ARG A 19 0.93 -3.03 -13.86
C ARG A 19 1.59 -4.15 -13.08
N SER A 20 1.18 -5.37 -13.38
CA SER A 20 1.74 -6.56 -12.75
C SER A 20 2.17 -7.55 -13.81
N SER A 21 3.38 -8.07 -13.68
CA SER A 21 3.87 -9.15 -14.53
C SER A 21 3.52 -10.52 -13.97
N ASN A 22 2.89 -10.56 -12.79
CA ASN A 22 2.42 -11.80 -12.14
C ASN A 22 0.97 -11.60 -11.71
N PHE A 23 0.11 -11.29 -12.67
CA PHE A 23 -1.23 -10.78 -12.40
C PHE A 23 -2.05 -11.67 -11.46
N ALA A 24 -2.18 -12.96 -11.79
CA ALA A 24 -3.01 -13.86 -10.99
C ALA A 24 -2.51 -13.99 -9.55
N GLN A 25 -1.19 -14.12 -9.37
CA GLN A 25 -0.60 -14.20 -8.03
C GLN A 25 -0.76 -12.89 -7.28
N THR A 26 -0.62 -11.76 -7.97
CA THR A 26 -0.74 -10.44 -7.36
C THR A 26 -2.18 -10.18 -6.89
N VAL A 27 -3.16 -10.58 -7.70
CA VAL A 27 -4.56 -10.49 -7.29
C VAL A 27 -4.81 -11.32 -6.02
N ARG A 28 -4.33 -12.57 -5.99
CA ARG A 28 -4.49 -13.41 -4.81
C ARG A 28 -3.78 -12.82 -3.58
N PHE A 29 -2.60 -12.25 -3.79
CA PHE A 29 -1.83 -11.65 -2.71
C PHE A 29 -2.63 -10.53 -2.04
N TYR A 30 -3.13 -9.59 -2.81
CA TYR A 30 -3.85 -8.46 -2.22
C TYR A 30 -5.22 -8.84 -1.69
N ARG A 31 -5.91 -9.79 -2.33
CA ARG A 31 -7.22 -10.24 -1.87
C ARG A 31 -7.12 -11.14 -0.63
N ASP A 32 -6.26 -12.15 -0.69
CA ASP A 32 -6.27 -13.23 0.31
C ASP A 32 -5.27 -13.00 1.44
N LEU A 33 -4.12 -12.40 1.17
CA LEU A 33 -3.08 -12.23 2.17
C LEU A 33 -3.10 -10.86 2.81
N VAL A 34 -3.22 -9.80 2.01
CA VAL A 34 -3.39 -8.46 2.55
C VAL A 34 -4.83 -8.28 3.04
N GLY A 35 -5.80 -8.82 2.33
CA GLY A 35 -7.19 -8.80 2.74
C GLY A 35 -7.97 -7.61 2.19
N LEU A 36 -7.52 -7.01 1.10
CA LEU A 36 -8.26 -5.91 0.48
C LEU A 36 -9.49 -6.46 -0.24
N PRO A 37 -10.64 -5.82 -0.08
CA PRO A 37 -11.84 -6.26 -0.80
C PRO A 37 -11.67 -6.10 -2.30
N LEU A 38 -11.94 -7.16 -3.04
CA LEU A 38 -11.91 -7.14 -4.49
C LEU A 38 -13.29 -6.70 -4.98
N TYR A 39 -13.34 -5.52 -5.58
CA TYR A 39 -14.61 -4.95 -6.03
C TYR A 39 -15.00 -5.42 -7.42
N GLU A 40 -14.03 -5.57 -8.31
CA GLU A 40 -14.33 -5.84 -9.69
C GLU A 40 -13.11 -6.42 -10.40
N THR A 41 -13.35 -7.30 -11.35
CA THR A 41 -12.32 -7.72 -12.31
C THR A 41 -12.86 -7.41 -13.69
N PHE A 42 -11.95 -7.22 -14.64
CA PHE A 42 -12.35 -7.00 -16.03
C PHE A 42 -11.39 -7.71 -16.94
N GLU A 43 -11.92 -8.16 -18.09
CA GLU A 43 -11.14 -8.81 -19.13
C GLU A 43 -11.37 -8.08 -20.43
N ASP A 44 -10.29 -7.93 -21.17
CA ASP A 44 -10.31 -7.33 -22.52
C ASP A 44 -11.03 -5.98 -22.55
N SER A 45 -10.83 -5.18 -21.52
CA SER A 45 -11.34 -3.82 -21.53
C SER A 45 -10.32 -2.96 -22.27
N TYR A 46 -10.65 -2.61 -23.49
CA TYR A 46 -9.73 -1.90 -24.40
C TYR A 46 -8.36 -2.58 -24.45
N GLY A 47 -8.39 -3.93 -24.47
CA GLY A 47 -7.17 -4.73 -24.55
C GLY A 47 -6.48 -5.01 -23.24
N SER A 48 -7.09 -4.67 -22.12
CA SER A 48 -6.46 -4.85 -20.80
C SER A 48 -7.31 -5.75 -19.91
N ASN A 49 -6.62 -6.53 -19.07
CA ASN A 49 -7.23 -7.30 -17.99
C ASN A 49 -6.82 -6.66 -16.67
N GLY A 50 -7.71 -6.65 -15.70
CA GLY A 50 -7.39 -6.00 -14.43
C GLY A 50 -8.30 -6.39 -13.28
N ALA A 51 -7.93 -5.90 -12.11
CA ALA A 51 -8.66 -6.11 -10.85
C ALA A 51 -8.63 -4.82 -10.05
N ILE A 52 -9.76 -4.48 -9.46
CA ILE A 52 -9.92 -3.24 -8.69
C ILE A 52 -10.25 -3.60 -7.24
N PHE A 53 -9.42 -3.12 -6.33
CA PHE A 53 -9.57 -3.36 -4.90
C PHE A 53 -9.99 -2.08 -4.22
N GLY A 54 -10.82 -2.21 -3.17
CA GLY A 54 -11.12 -1.10 -2.30
C GLY A 54 -10.11 -1.00 -1.18
N LEU A 55 -9.99 0.19 -0.62
CA LEU A 55 -9.23 0.39 0.60
C LEU A 55 -10.24 0.72 1.68
N PRO A 56 -10.44 -0.18 2.65
CA PRO A 56 -11.53 -0.05 3.61
C PRO A 56 -11.55 1.29 4.33
N GLY A 57 -12.75 1.81 4.51
CA GLY A 57 -12.92 3.07 5.21
C GLY A 57 -12.62 4.31 4.38
N SER A 58 -12.43 4.16 3.06
CA SER A 58 -12.07 5.28 2.21
C SER A 58 -12.73 5.19 0.84
N ALA A 59 -12.67 6.27 0.09
CA ALA A 59 -13.08 6.30 -1.31
C ALA A 59 -11.91 6.02 -2.26
N LEU A 60 -10.82 5.49 -1.72
CA LEU A 60 -9.62 5.17 -2.49
C LEU A 60 -9.72 3.76 -3.03
N THR A 61 -9.37 3.57 -4.30
CA THR A 61 -9.28 2.24 -4.90
C THR A 61 -7.91 2.03 -5.48
N PHE A 62 -7.56 0.75 -5.61
CA PHE A 62 -6.26 0.31 -6.05
C PHE A 62 -6.47 -0.69 -7.19
N GLU A 63 -5.90 -0.41 -8.34
CA GLU A 63 -6.10 -1.25 -9.52
C GLU A 63 -4.80 -1.92 -9.92
N ILE A 64 -4.89 -3.21 -10.23
CA ILE A 64 -3.79 -3.99 -10.81
C ILE A 64 -4.17 -4.31 -12.24
N VAL A 65 -3.30 -3.97 -13.18
CA VAL A 65 -3.52 -4.24 -14.60
C VAL A 65 -2.48 -5.24 -15.06
N GLU A 66 -2.93 -6.25 -15.78
CA GLU A 66 -2.02 -7.28 -16.29
C GLU A 66 -1.06 -6.69 -17.33
N ALA A 67 0.23 -6.94 -17.14
CA ALA A 67 1.27 -6.49 -18.06
C ALA A 67 1.61 -7.60 -19.04
N ASP A 68 2.06 -7.22 -20.25
CA ASP A 68 2.45 -8.17 -21.28
C ASP A 68 3.85 -8.76 -21.05
N GLY A 69 4.61 -8.19 -20.14
CA GLY A 69 5.97 -8.64 -19.87
C GLY A 69 6.46 -8.10 -18.55
N ALA A 70 7.75 -8.22 -18.31
CA ALA A 70 8.35 -7.77 -17.06
C ALA A 70 8.12 -6.29 -16.81
N VAL A 71 7.83 -5.95 -15.56
CA VAL A 71 7.60 -4.58 -15.14
C VAL A 71 8.72 -4.20 -14.19
N PRO A 72 9.45 -3.11 -14.45
CA PRO A 72 10.46 -2.66 -13.50
C PRO A 72 9.82 -2.22 -12.19
N VAL A 73 10.49 -2.54 -11.10
CA VAL A 73 9.99 -2.23 -9.75
C VAL A 73 11.04 -1.41 -9.03
N ASP A 74 10.60 -0.32 -8.41
CA ASP A 74 11.45 0.56 -7.63
C ASP A 74 11.13 0.37 -6.15
N HIS A 75 12.17 0.29 -5.32
CA HIS A 75 12.00 0.11 -3.88
C HIS A 75 11.26 1.27 -3.21
N HIS A 76 11.15 2.41 -3.87
CA HIS A 76 10.43 3.55 -3.32
C HIS A 76 8.96 3.56 -3.72
N GLU A 77 8.52 2.60 -4.54
CA GLU A 77 7.11 2.45 -4.90
C GLU A 77 6.45 1.56 -3.85
N GLN A 78 6.04 2.17 -2.77
CA GLN A 78 5.52 1.43 -1.62
C GLN A 78 4.03 1.70 -1.42
N LEU A 79 3.30 0.64 -1.06
CA LEU A 79 1.95 0.79 -0.52
C LEU A 79 2.08 0.71 0.98
N CYS A 80 1.74 1.79 1.67
CA CYS A 80 1.88 1.86 3.12
C CYS A 80 0.51 1.74 3.76
N LEU A 81 0.35 0.72 4.60
CA LEU A 81 -0.90 0.48 5.32
C LEU A 81 -0.66 0.80 6.79
N TYR A 82 -1.40 1.77 7.29
CA TYR A 82 -1.26 2.25 8.66
C TYR A 82 -2.31 1.63 9.55
N PHE A 83 -1.89 1.13 10.68
CA PHE A 83 -2.78 0.49 11.66
C PHE A 83 -2.74 1.27 12.96
N PRO A 84 -3.80 1.23 13.75
CA PRO A 84 -3.86 2.07 14.96
C PRO A 84 -2.83 1.68 16.02
N ASP A 85 -2.36 0.42 16.01
CA ASP A 85 -1.40 -0.04 17.02
C ASP A 85 -0.69 -1.31 16.55
N GLU A 86 0.22 -1.80 17.37
CA GLU A 86 1.02 -2.98 17.06
C GLU A 86 0.16 -4.23 16.95
N GLN A 87 -0.87 -4.37 17.77
CA GLN A 87 -1.75 -5.54 17.75
C GLN A 87 -2.48 -5.65 16.42
N ALA A 88 -3.01 -4.53 15.92
CA ALA A 88 -3.70 -4.51 14.65
C ALA A 88 -2.75 -4.85 13.49
N LYS A 89 -1.52 -4.33 13.54
CA LYS A 89 -0.50 -4.65 12.54
C LYS A 89 -0.20 -6.15 12.55
N GLN A 90 -0.02 -6.73 13.74
CA GLN A 90 0.29 -8.16 13.86
C GLN A 90 -0.86 -9.02 13.33
N THR A 91 -2.09 -8.64 13.63
CA THR A 91 -3.25 -9.36 13.12
C THR A 91 -3.29 -9.31 11.59
N ALA A 92 -3.01 -8.16 11.02
CA ALA A 92 -3.04 -7.99 9.57
C ALA A 92 -1.92 -8.78 8.88
N THR A 93 -0.74 -8.88 9.48
CA THR A 93 0.39 -9.59 8.87
C THR A 93 0.37 -11.09 9.13
N ALA A 94 -0.49 -11.58 10.02
CA ALA A 94 -0.52 -13.00 10.36
C ALA A 94 -0.77 -13.90 9.16
N ARG A 95 -1.62 -13.48 8.23
CA ARG A 95 -1.91 -14.28 7.03
C ARG A 95 -0.69 -14.40 6.12
N LEU A 96 0.07 -13.32 6.01
CA LEU A 96 1.31 -13.33 5.23
C LEU A 96 2.33 -14.30 5.83
N GLN A 97 2.48 -14.24 7.14
CA GLN A 97 3.39 -15.14 7.85
C GLN A 97 2.96 -16.59 7.71
N ALA A 98 1.67 -16.87 7.86
CA ALA A 98 1.13 -18.22 7.73
C ALA A 98 1.32 -18.77 6.32
N ALA A 99 1.32 -17.91 5.32
CA ALA A 99 1.53 -18.30 3.93
C ALA A 99 3.01 -18.41 3.56
N GLY A 100 3.91 -18.13 4.50
CA GLY A 100 5.34 -18.26 4.27
C GLY A 100 5.96 -17.11 3.50
N VAL A 101 5.26 -15.97 3.42
CA VAL A 101 5.84 -14.80 2.77
C VAL A 101 6.89 -14.21 3.70
N GLU A 102 8.10 -14.04 3.19
CA GLU A 102 9.20 -13.52 3.99
C GLU A 102 9.27 -12.01 3.88
N GLN A 103 9.55 -11.37 5.01
CA GLN A 103 9.76 -9.94 5.02
C GLN A 103 11.02 -9.59 4.23
N VAL A 104 11.01 -8.40 3.66
CA VAL A 104 12.22 -7.82 3.09
C VAL A 104 12.73 -6.74 4.03
N GLU A 105 13.96 -6.31 3.82
CA GLU A 105 14.53 -5.25 4.62
C GLU A 105 13.72 -3.97 4.43
N SER A 106 13.29 -3.37 5.53
CA SER A 106 12.54 -2.13 5.49
C SER A 106 13.48 -0.95 5.35
N HIS A 107 12.98 0.10 4.71
CA HIS A 107 13.66 1.39 4.74
C HIS A 107 13.90 1.79 6.20
N PRO A 108 15.04 2.41 6.53
CA PRO A 108 15.36 2.76 7.93
C PRO A 108 14.27 3.53 8.67
N TYR A 109 13.53 4.36 7.98
CA TYR A 109 12.41 5.07 8.60
C TYR A 109 11.38 4.07 9.16
N TRP A 110 10.97 3.09 8.33
CA TRP A 110 9.97 2.12 8.77
C TRP A 110 10.49 1.24 9.88
N GLU A 111 11.76 0.83 9.78
CA GLU A 111 12.37 0.02 10.83
C GLU A 111 12.36 0.77 12.16
N ALA A 112 12.73 2.05 12.15
CA ALA A 112 12.74 2.87 13.35
C ALA A 112 11.35 3.06 13.94
N MET A 113 10.32 3.07 13.07
CA MET A 113 8.94 3.32 13.48
C MET A 113 8.17 2.03 13.79
N GLY A 114 8.83 0.88 13.75
CA GLY A 114 8.19 -0.39 14.05
C GLY A 114 7.43 -1.02 12.89
N GLY A 115 7.62 -0.51 11.70
CA GLY A 115 6.98 -1.08 10.51
C GLY A 115 7.68 -2.32 10.02
N VAL A 116 6.96 -3.14 9.25
CA VAL A 116 7.52 -4.29 8.57
C VAL A 116 7.13 -4.22 7.10
N THR A 117 7.95 -4.81 6.24
CA THR A 117 7.75 -4.73 4.80
C THR A 117 7.70 -6.12 4.19
N TYR A 118 6.69 -6.37 3.39
CA TYR A 118 6.54 -7.62 2.65
C TYR A 118 6.53 -7.32 1.16
N PRO A 119 7.15 -8.17 0.33
CA PRO A 119 7.09 -7.97 -1.11
C PRO A 119 5.79 -8.58 -1.66
N ASP A 120 5.19 -7.92 -2.63
CA ASP A 120 4.13 -8.55 -3.40
C ASP A 120 4.76 -9.47 -4.46
N PRO A 121 3.97 -10.22 -5.25
CA PRO A 121 4.55 -11.13 -6.25
C PRO A 121 5.38 -10.46 -7.34
N ASP A 122 5.23 -9.16 -7.54
CA ASP A 122 6.08 -8.42 -8.47
C ASP A 122 7.33 -7.86 -7.80
N GLY A 123 7.43 -8.01 -6.47
CA GLY A 123 8.54 -7.46 -5.70
C GLY A 123 8.30 -6.06 -5.18
N ARG A 124 7.11 -5.48 -5.41
CA ARG A 124 6.78 -4.17 -4.85
C ARG A 124 6.57 -4.30 -3.36
N GLU A 125 6.94 -3.26 -2.65
CA GLU A 125 6.94 -3.30 -1.19
C GLU A 125 5.61 -2.87 -0.62
N VAL A 126 5.11 -3.65 0.32
CA VAL A 126 3.92 -3.31 1.10
C VAL A 126 4.36 -3.17 2.54
N VAL A 127 4.19 -1.97 3.09
CA VAL A 127 4.62 -1.64 4.44
C VAL A 127 3.41 -1.70 5.36
N PHE A 128 3.59 -2.35 6.50
CA PHE A 128 2.56 -2.43 7.55
C PHE A 128 3.11 -1.67 8.76
N ALA A 129 2.50 -0.55 9.07
CA ALA A 129 2.99 0.34 10.12
C ALA A 129 2.05 0.32 11.33
N PRO A 130 2.59 0.30 12.57
CA PRO A 130 1.77 0.22 13.78
C PRO A 130 1.34 1.59 14.29
N PHE A 131 1.21 2.55 13.42
CA PHE A 131 0.77 3.90 13.75
C PHE A 131 0.03 4.47 12.55
N VAL A 132 -0.64 5.59 12.77
CA VAL A 132 -1.32 6.30 11.69
C VAL A 132 -0.66 7.65 11.51
N PHE A 133 -0.14 7.90 10.33
CA PHE A 133 0.54 9.14 10.00
C PHE A 133 -0.40 10.32 10.22
N GLY A 134 0.10 11.33 10.91
CA GLY A 134 -0.70 12.52 11.21
C GLY A 134 -1.61 12.37 12.42
N ALA A 135 -1.62 11.20 13.09
CA ALA A 135 -2.49 10.94 14.22
C ALA A 135 -1.74 10.47 15.47
N ASN A 136 -0.90 9.45 15.36
CA ASN A 136 -0.24 8.89 16.53
C ASN A 136 1.15 8.34 16.24
N GLU A 137 1.94 9.03 15.43
CA GLU A 137 3.30 8.59 15.13
C GLU A 137 4.13 8.45 16.40
N PRO A 138 4.97 7.41 16.50
CA PRO A 138 5.89 7.26 17.61
C PRO A 138 6.90 8.40 17.66
N GLU A 139 7.28 8.81 18.86
CA GLU A 139 8.33 9.82 19.02
C GLU A 139 9.68 9.21 18.70
N GLY A 140 10.57 10.04 18.18
CA GLY A 140 11.95 9.65 17.94
C GLY A 140 12.15 8.73 16.76
N GLY A 141 11.10 8.38 16.04
CA GLY A 141 11.21 7.49 14.88
C GLY A 141 11.80 8.16 13.67
N SER A 142 11.73 9.46 13.58
CA SER A 142 12.30 10.25 12.48
C SER A 142 13.23 11.31 13.02
N PRO A 143 14.23 11.71 12.25
CA PRO A 143 15.03 12.87 12.63
C PRO A 143 14.13 14.10 12.75
N PRO A 144 14.45 15.03 13.66
CA PRO A 144 13.69 16.26 13.76
C PRO A 144 13.72 17.01 12.46
N ARG A 145 12.61 17.62 12.09
CA ARG A 145 12.59 18.44 10.90
C ARG A 145 13.33 19.73 11.17
N SER A 146 14.20 20.07 10.25
CA SER A 146 14.86 21.36 10.30
C SER A 146 13.87 22.42 9.82
N THR A 147 13.89 23.60 10.47
CA THR A 147 13.06 24.71 10.00
C THR A 147 13.41 25.13 8.59
N SER A 148 14.66 24.89 8.19
CA SER A 148 15.11 25.23 6.84
C SER A 148 14.47 24.33 5.79
N GLU A 149 13.87 23.23 6.17
CA GLU A 149 13.21 22.33 5.24
C GLU A 149 11.79 22.77 4.92
N ASN A 150 11.30 23.79 5.58
CA ASN A 150 9.91 24.20 5.46
C ASN A 150 9.73 25.38 4.52
N HIS A 151 10.58 25.53 3.54
CA HIS A 151 10.51 26.68 2.64
C HIS A 151 10.19 26.33 1.22
#